data_cf75e1762ffc1347fed89a20abf0dd6b
#
_entry.id   cf75e1762ffc1347fed89a20abf0dd6b
#
_cell.length_a   1.000
_cell.length_b   1.000
_cell.length_c   1.000
_cell.angle_alpha   90.00
_cell.angle_beta   90.00
_cell.angle_gamma   90.00
#
_symmetry.space_group_name_H-M   'P 1'
#
loop_
_entity.id
_entity.type
_entity.pdbx_description
1 polymer ?
#
loop_
_entity_poly.entity_id
_entity_poly.type
_entity_poly.pdbx_seq_one_letter_code
_entity_poly.pdbx_strand_id
1 'polypeptide(L)'
;AYGGGGKGLKVVRGPDEVEAGFESATREAAAYFGRSEAYLERYLTRPRHIEIQVFADTHGNAVWLGERDCSTQRRHQKLIEESPAIGLSDEIRRAMGEAAVQVAQGCGYTNAGTVEMLYQDGEFWFLEMNTRLQVEHCVTEMVTQRDLVAEQIRVAAGEPLSFGQDDIVRTGHAIECRINAEDATRGFLPSPGRITRLRAPGGPGVRWDGGYESGDEISQYYDNLVGKLIVWAPDRGQAVRRAVRALHELQVEGIHTTIPAHLALLGHPDFGAGTHSTKWVEEDLDLTALIAAGGSAGVEAPVDDAPDALVERTVPVEVNGKRFSVRMWLPDAPVAPAAGPARARPRPTASSGSGGAGDGTVTAPMQGTIVKVLVAPGDAVEVGQAVLVLEAMKMENHINAETAGTVAEVRVAAGDTVGPGDVLAVIE
;
A
#
# COMPACT_ATOMS: atom_id res chain seq x y z
N ALA A 1 -24.69 -3.84 10.98
CA ALA A 1 -24.46 -5.28 11.30
C ALA A 1 -24.05 -6.10 10.07
N TYR A 2 -24.22 -5.56 8.88
CA TYR A 2 -23.92 -6.25 7.61
C TYR A 2 -22.96 -5.45 6.73
N GLY A 3 -22.54 -4.26 7.17
CA GLY A 3 -21.57 -3.40 6.49
C GLY A 3 -20.14 -3.71 6.91
N GLY A 4 -19.19 -3.22 6.10
CA GLY A 4 -17.75 -3.32 6.35
C GLY A 4 -16.96 -2.47 5.38
N GLY A 5 -15.65 -2.31 5.64
CA GLY A 5 -14.75 -1.58 4.75
C GLY A 5 -15.02 -0.07 4.62
N GLY A 6 -15.67 0.55 5.62
CA GLY A 6 -15.94 1.99 5.64
C GLY A 6 -17.06 2.47 4.71
N LYS A 7 -17.70 1.59 3.94
CA LYS A 7 -18.84 1.96 3.06
C LYS A 7 -20.07 2.30 3.90
N GLY A 8 -20.72 3.43 3.60
CA GLY A 8 -21.90 3.92 4.33
C GLY A 8 -21.58 4.71 5.58
N LEU A 9 -20.31 4.95 5.93
CA LEU A 9 -19.94 5.84 7.02
C LEU A 9 -20.11 7.30 6.58
N LYS A 10 -20.77 8.11 7.45
CA LYS A 10 -20.93 9.57 7.26
C LYS A 10 -20.50 10.28 8.54
N VAL A 11 -19.55 11.16 8.43
CA VAL A 11 -19.13 12.01 9.55
C VAL A 11 -20.13 13.14 9.70
N VAL A 12 -20.69 13.28 10.90
CA VAL A 12 -21.60 14.34 11.30
C VAL A 12 -20.91 15.20 12.35
N ARG A 13 -20.78 16.50 12.10
CA ARG A 13 -20.05 17.44 12.96
C ARG A 13 -20.93 18.25 13.89
N GLY A 14 -22.24 18.29 13.62
CA GLY A 14 -23.21 19.01 14.41
C GLY A 14 -24.62 18.43 14.29
N PRO A 15 -25.52 18.80 15.20
CA PRO A 15 -26.91 18.32 15.17
C PRO A 15 -27.68 18.60 13.89
N ASP A 16 -27.33 19.66 13.19
CA ASP A 16 -27.91 20.13 11.93
C ASP A 16 -27.52 19.22 10.74
N GLU A 17 -26.46 18.44 10.85
CA GLU A 17 -26.01 17.50 9.82
C GLU A 17 -26.56 16.09 10.01
N VAL A 18 -27.20 15.78 11.17
CA VAL A 18 -27.57 14.41 11.54
C VAL A 18 -28.58 13.81 10.57
N GLU A 19 -29.64 14.54 10.20
CA GLU A 19 -30.71 14.04 9.33
C GLU A 19 -30.16 13.70 7.94
N ALA A 20 -29.44 14.64 7.32
CA ALA A 20 -28.85 14.45 5.99
C ALA A 20 -27.79 13.32 5.98
N GLY A 21 -26.95 13.25 7.03
CA GLY A 21 -25.96 12.20 7.21
C GLY A 21 -26.61 10.82 7.35
N PHE A 22 -27.65 10.72 8.17
CA PHE A 22 -28.37 9.47 8.39
C PHE A 22 -29.09 8.98 7.12
N GLU A 23 -29.78 9.87 6.41
CA GLU A 23 -30.42 9.53 5.13
C GLU A 23 -29.42 9.08 4.06
N SER A 24 -28.26 9.73 4.00
CA SER A 24 -27.19 9.33 3.09
C SER A 24 -26.62 7.95 3.44
N ALA A 25 -26.33 7.70 4.73
CA ALA A 25 -25.81 6.42 5.22
C ALA A 25 -26.80 5.28 4.97
N THR A 26 -28.07 5.46 5.28
CA THR A 26 -29.12 4.43 5.09
C THR A 26 -29.34 4.11 3.62
N ARG A 27 -29.29 5.11 2.74
CA ARG A 27 -29.41 4.94 1.30
C ARG A 27 -28.24 4.15 0.72
N GLU A 28 -27.01 4.48 1.12
CA GLU A 28 -25.82 3.74 0.73
C GLU A 28 -25.83 2.30 1.28
N ALA A 29 -26.20 2.12 2.55
CA ALA A 29 -26.28 0.79 3.14
C ALA A 29 -27.29 -0.10 2.40
N ALA A 30 -28.45 0.45 2.02
CA ALA A 30 -29.44 -0.28 1.22
C ALA A 30 -28.88 -0.69 -0.15
N ALA A 31 -28.14 0.20 -0.81
CA ALA A 31 -27.57 -0.07 -2.12
C ALA A 31 -26.45 -1.12 -2.11
N TYR A 32 -25.54 -1.06 -1.13
CA TYR A 32 -24.39 -1.96 -1.07
C TYR A 32 -24.63 -3.28 -0.32
N PHE A 33 -25.47 -3.24 0.73
CA PHE A 33 -25.66 -4.38 1.62
C PHE A 33 -27.10 -4.95 1.59
N GLY A 34 -27.99 -4.32 0.80
CA GLY A 34 -29.41 -4.71 0.71
C GLY A 34 -30.21 -4.42 1.98
N ARG A 35 -29.65 -3.66 2.94
CA ARG A 35 -30.26 -3.33 4.23
C ARG A 35 -29.94 -1.88 4.60
N SER A 36 -30.92 -1.19 5.20
CA SER A 36 -30.84 0.24 5.47
C SER A 36 -30.59 0.59 6.95
N GLU A 37 -30.36 -0.40 7.81
CA GLU A 37 -30.13 -0.12 9.23
C GLU A 37 -28.80 0.63 9.42
N ALA A 38 -28.86 1.79 10.05
CA ALA A 38 -27.74 2.61 10.43
C ALA A 38 -27.80 2.93 11.94
N TYR A 39 -26.66 3.23 12.53
CA TYR A 39 -26.53 3.66 13.91
C TYR A 39 -25.52 4.81 14.01
N LEU A 40 -25.57 5.55 15.11
CA LEU A 40 -24.61 6.60 15.42
C LEU A 40 -23.56 6.07 16.38
N GLU A 41 -22.32 6.41 16.10
CA GLU A 41 -21.19 6.11 16.97
C GLU A 41 -20.29 7.32 17.15
N ARG A 42 -19.43 7.27 18.17
CA ARG A 42 -18.48 8.33 18.46
C ARG A 42 -17.44 8.39 17.33
N TYR A 43 -17.25 9.58 16.76
CA TYR A 43 -16.20 9.85 15.78
C TYR A 43 -14.90 10.27 16.47
N LEU A 44 -13.81 9.57 16.19
CA LEU A 44 -12.48 9.90 16.65
C LEU A 44 -11.76 10.71 15.57
N THR A 45 -11.17 11.83 15.96
CA THR A 45 -10.60 12.80 15.00
C THR A 45 -9.25 12.36 14.45
N ARG A 46 -8.38 11.81 15.32
CA ARG A 46 -7.01 11.36 14.98
C ARG A 46 -6.65 10.04 15.67
N PRO A 47 -7.43 8.98 15.46
CA PRO A 47 -7.18 7.70 16.10
C PRO A 47 -5.95 7.02 15.52
N ARG A 48 -5.32 6.18 16.35
CA ARG A 48 -4.43 5.12 15.89
C ARG A 48 -5.20 3.82 15.76
N HIS A 49 -4.84 3.00 14.80
CA HIS A 49 -5.36 1.66 14.61
C HIS A 49 -4.43 0.68 15.31
N ILE A 50 -4.83 0.28 16.49
CA ILE A 50 -4.11 -0.72 17.31
C ILE A 50 -4.93 -1.99 17.33
N GLU A 51 -4.29 -3.12 17.06
CA GLU A 51 -4.97 -4.40 17.01
C GLU A 51 -4.25 -5.44 17.86
N ILE A 52 -5.01 -6.37 18.42
CA ILE A 52 -4.49 -7.39 19.34
C ILE A 52 -4.61 -8.76 18.68
N GLN A 53 -3.48 -9.44 18.51
CA GLN A 53 -3.47 -10.85 18.10
C GLN A 53 -3.97 -11.72 19.25
N VAL A 54 -5.05 -12.43 19.03
CA VAL A 54 -5.55 -13.44 19.96
C VAL A 54 -5.40 -14.84 19.40
N PHE A 55 -5.27 -15.80 20.28
CA PHE A 55 -5.31 -17.22 19.94
C PHE A 55 -6.10 -17.97 21.01
N ALA A 56 -7.03 -18.85 20.59
CA ALA A 56 -7.84 -19.65 21.50
C ALA A 56 -7.94 -21.09 21.01
N ASP A 57 -8.12 -22.04 21.90
CA ASP A 57 -8.33 -23.45 21.61
C ASP A 57 -9.72 -23.94 22.00
N THR A 58 -10.01 -25.18 21.67
CA THR A 58 -11.29 -25.83 22.02
C THR A 58 -11.34 -26.32 23.47
N HIS A 59 -10.24 -26.15 24.23
CA HIS A 59 -10.12 -26.57 25.63
C HIS A 59 -10.40 -25.43 26.64
N GLY A 60 -10.75 -24.22 26.12
CA GLY A 60 -11.05 -23.06 26.92
C GLY A 60 -9.85 -22.14 27.19
N ASN A 61 -8.68 -22.44 26.65
CA ASN A 61 -7.54 -21.54 26.75
C ASN A 61 -7.65 -20.42 25.72
N ALA A 62 -7.34 -19.21 26.12
CA ALA A 62 -7.24 -18.06 25.24
C ALA A 62 -6.10 -17.14 25.71
N VAL A 63 -5.29 -16.65 24.77
CA VAL A 63 -4.14 -15.79 25.03
C VAL A 63 -4.12 -14.63 24.04
N TRP A 64 -3.41 -13.55 24.39
CA TRP A 64 -3.05 -12.49 23.46
C TRP A 64 -1.53 -12.40 23.27
N LEU A 65 -1.10 -12.17 22.05
CA LEU A 65 0.33 -12.25 21.66
C LEU A 65 0.97 -10.87 21.43
N GLY A 66 0.39 -9.82 21.94
CA GLY A 66 0.83 -8.45 21.74
C GLY A 66 -0.04 -7.71 20.74
N GLU A 67 0.28 -6.45 20.63
CA GLU A 67 -0.38 -5.52 19.73
C GLU A 67 0.45 -5.26 18.47
N ARG A 68 -0.25 -4.82 17.43
CA ARG A 68 0.29 -4.23 16.22
C ARG A 68 -0.26 -2.82 16.04
N ASP A 69 0.56 -1.91 15.57
CA ASP A 69 0.13 -0.61 15.08
C ASP A 69 -0.02 -0.66 13.56
N CYS A 70 -1.22 -0.42 13.10
CA CYS A 70 -1.60 -0.41 11.70
C CYS A 70 -2.07 0.98 11.23
N SER A 71 -1.64 2.04 11.94
CA SER A 71 -2.07 3.41 11.68
C SER A 71 -1.53 3.97 10.36
N THR A 72 -0.41 3.45 9.86
CA THR A 72 0.13 3.86 8.55
C THR A 72 -0.67 3.17 7.45
N GLN A 73 -1.75 3.83 7.05
CA GLN A 73 -2.72 3.31 6.08
C GLN A 73 -3.22 4.41 5.14
N ARG A 74 -3.80 4.02 4.02
CA ARG A 74 -4.43 4.90 3.05
C ARG A 74 -5.77 4.30 2.62
N ARG A 75 -6.86 5.08 2.70
CA ARG A 75 -8.23 4.62 2.40
C ARG A 75 -8.56 3.28 3.09
N HIS A 76 -8.20 3.19 4.38
CA HIS A 76 -8.34 1.99 5.20
C HIS A 76 -7.51 0.78 4.75
N GLN A 77 -6.58 0.95 3.80
CA GLN A 77 -5.60 -0.07 3.43
C GLN A 77 -4.30 0.15 4.17
N LYS A 78 -3.90 -0.83 4.95
CA LYS A 78 -2.64 -0.82 5.70
C LYS A 78 -1.46 -0.84 4.73
N LEU A 79 -0.47 0.01 4.97
CA LEU A 79 0.77 0.13 4.19
C LEU A 79 1.97 -0.38 4.97
N ILE A 80 2.10 0.08 6.23
CA ILE A 80 3.16 -0.31 7.15
C ILE A 80 2.52 -0.69 8.47
N GLU A 81 2.92 -1.84 8.99
CA GLU A 81 2.53 -2.35 10.29
C GLU A 81 3.76 -2.54 11.17
N GLU A 82 3.63 -2.26 12.47
CA GLU A 82 4.73 -2.45 13.40
C GLU A 82 4.29 -3.08 14.73
N SER A 83 5.18 -3.80 15.36
CA SER A 83 5.01 -4.37 16.69
C SER A 83 6.33 -4.29 17.48
N PRO A 84 6.29 -3.84 18.76
CA PRO A 84 5.18 -3.27 19.50
C PRO A 84 4.76 -1.88 18.99
N ALA A 85 3.53 -1.46 19.31
CA ALA A 85 3.08 -0.09 19.05
C ALA A 85 3.86 0.92 19.91
N ILE A 86 4.37 1.97 19.25
CA ILE A 86 5.10 3.04 19.96
C ILE A 86 4.15 3.88 20.84
N GLY A 87 4.64 4.32 22.00
CA GLY A 87 3.92 5.27 22.86
C GLY A 87 2.73 4.71 23.62
N LEU A 88 2.47 3.40 23.57
CA LEU A 88 1.51 2.74 24.47
C LEU A 88 2.19 2.41 25.80
N SER A 89 1.52 2.75 26.92
CA SER A 89 1.97 2.28 28.23
C SER A 89 1.71 0.80 28.39
N ASP A 90 2.47 0.13 29.27
CA ASP A 90 2.26 -1.29 29.55
C ASP A 90 0.90 -1.57 30.19
N GLU A 91 0.33 -0.58 30.90
CA GLU A 91 -1.00 -0.67 31.48
C GLU A 91 -2.07 -0.71 30.38
N ILE A 92 -2.04 0.24 29.44
CA ILE A 92 -2.99 0.28 28.30
C ILE A 92 -2.83 -0.99 27.44
N ARG A 93 -1.59 -1.38 27.14
CA ARG A 93 -1.31 -2.60 26.36
C ARG A 93 -1.92 -3.84 26.99
N ARG A 94 -1.79 -3.98 28.32
CA ARG A 94 -2.38 -5.09 29.07
C ARG A 94 -3.91 -5.02 29.04
N ALA A 95 -4.49 -3.85 29.30
CA ALA A 95 -5.93 -3.66 29.27
C ALA A 95 -6.53 -4.01 27.91
N MET A 96 -5.89 -3.60 26.81
CA MET A 96 -6.30 -3.96 25.45
C MET A 96 -6.20 -5.48 25.23
N GLY A 97 -5.10 -6.11 25.66
CA GLY A 97 -4.90 -7.55 25.54
C GLY A 97 -5.95 -8.36 26.30
N GLU A 98 -6.22 -7.98 27.54
CA GLU A 98 -7.25 -8.62 28.38
C GLU A 98 -8.65 -8.44 27.80
N ALA A 99 -8.97 -7.24 27.30
CA ALA A 99 -10.23 -6.98 26.62
C ALA A 99 -10.39 -7.84 25.35
N ALA A 100 -9.32 -8.02 24.57
CA ALA A 100 -9.34 -8.85 23.37
C ALA A 100 -9.57 -10.33 23.69
N VAL A 101 -8.95 -10.85 24.78
CA VAL A 101 -9.21 -12.22 25.26
C VAL A 101 -10.65 -12.37 25.73
N GLN A 102 -11.20 -11.37 26.44
CA GLN A 102 -12.60 -11.40 26.86
C GLN A 102 -13.57 -11.43 25.67
N VAL A 103 -13.28 -10.69 24.59
CA VAL A 103 -14.06 -10.76 23.35
C VAL A 103 -14.03 -12.17 22.77
N ALA A 104 -12.84 -12.77 22.63
CA ALA A 104 -12.68 -14.12 22.07
C ALA A 104 -13.42 -15.17 22.93
N GLN A 105 -13.25 -15.13 24.25
CA GLN A 105 -13.92 -16.05 25.17
C GLN A 105 -15.43 -15.83 25.18
N GLY A 106 -15.89 -14.58 25.18
CA GLY A 106 -17.32 -14.25 25.24
C GLY A 106 -18.14 -14.75 24.04
N CYS A 107 -17.50 -14.90 22.87
CA CYS A 107 -18.12 -15.47 21.68
C CYS A 107 -17.74 -16.93 21.41
N GLY A 108 -16.97 -17.57 22.30
CA GLY A 108 -16.52 -18.96 22.12
C GLY A 108 -15.59 -19.13 20.91
N TYR A 109 -14.79 -18.11 20.61
CA TYR A 109 -13.88 -18.13 19.48
C TYR A 109 -12.75 -19.15 19.66
N THR A 110 -12.35 -19.80 18.56
CA THR A 110 -11.21 -20.72 18.52
C THR A 110 -10.30 -20.40 17.34
N ASN A 111 -9.03 -20.71 17.50
CA ASN A 111 -7.95 -20.47 16.54
C ASN A 111 -7.43 -19.02 16.57
N ALA A 112 -6.65 -18.61 15.54
CA ALA A 112 -6.08 -17.28 15.44
C ALA A 112 -7.14 -16.24 15.05
N GLY A 113 -7.21 -15.14 15.76
CA GLY A 113 -8.06 -14.01 15.46
C GLY A 113 -7.39 -12.70 15.84
N THR A 114 -7.94 -11.61 15.39
CA THR A 114 -7.44 -10.26 15.71
C THR A 114 -8.58 -9.37 16.14
N VAL A 115 -8.43 -8.72 17.28
CA VAL A 115 -9.37 -7.70 17.77
C VAL A 115 -8.79 -6.33 17.40
N GLU A 116 -9.46 -5.63 16.50
CA GLU A 116 -9.10 -4.28 16.06
C GLU A 116 -9.71 -3.24 17.00
N MET A 117 -8.91 -2.25 17.37
CA MET A 117 -9.28 -1.17 18.28
C MET A 117 -8.79 0.16 17.75
N LEU A 118 -9.53 1.22 18.02
CA LEU A 118 -9.08 2.59 17.83
C LEU A 118 -8.53 3.12 19.14
N TYR A 119 -7.36 3.73 19.12
CA TYR A 119 -6.70 4.32 20.28
C TYR A 119 -6.50 5.82 20.06
N GLN A 120 -6.94 6.63 21.03
CA GLN A 120 -6.71 8.07 21.04
C GLN A 120 -6.69 8.60 22.47
N ASP A 121 -5.74 9.50 22.78
CA ASP A 121 -5.70 10.24 24.05
C ASP A 121 -5.72 9.36 25.32
N GLY A 122 -5.10 8.20 25.30
CA GLY A 122 -5.02 7.28 26.44
C GLY A 122 -6.22 6.34 26.59
N GLU A 123 -7.19 6.43 25.72
CA GLU A 123 -8.38 5.58 25.70
C GLU A 123 -8.43 4.70 24.44
N PHE A 124 -9.07 3.54 24.52
CA PHE A 124 -9.25 2.65 23.37
C PHE A 124 -10.70 2.18 23.25
N TRP A 125 -11.11 1.92 22.01
CA TRP A 125 -12.46 1.47 21.67
C TRP A 125 -12.40 0.27 20.73
N PHE A 126 -13.22 -0.73 21.01
CA PHE A 126 -13.41 -1.87 20.11
C PHE A 126 -13.95 -1.39 18.76
N LEU A 127 -13.37 -1.88 17.69
CA LEU A 127 -13.84 -1.63 16.33
C LEU A 127 -14.50 -2.89 15.76
N GLU A 128 -13.73 -3.95 15.56
CA GLU A 128 -14.21 -5.22 15.03
C GLU A 128 -13.29 -6.38 15.45
N MET A 129 -13.71 -7.60 15.16
CA MET A 129 -12.87 -8.78 15.26
C MET A 129 -12.74 -9.45 13.91
N ASN A 130 -11.52 -9.65 13.46
CA ASN A 130 -11.20 -10.44 12.28
C ASN A 130 -11.01 -11.90 12.69
N THR A 131 -11.93 -12.76 12.24
CA THR A 131 -11.97 -14.19 12.59
C THR A 131 -11.10 -15.03 11.65
N ARG A 132 -9.87 -14.60 11.46
CA ARG A 132 -8.86 -15.20 10.59
C ARG A 132 -7.48 -14.69 10.96
N LEU A 133 -6.44 -15.36 10.45
CA LEU A 133 -5.10 -14.79 10.43
C LEU A 133 -5.05 -13.62 9.44
N GLN A 134 -4.37 -12.54 9.80
CA GLN A 134 -4.21 -11.36 8.97
C GLN A 134 -2.87 -11.34 8.24
N VAL A 135 -2.75 -10.47 7.24
CA VAL A 135 -1.53 -10.29 6.44
C VAL A 135 -0.33 -9.96 7.34
N GLU A 136 -0.55 -9.07 8.30
CA GLU A 136 0.42 -8.48 9.22
C GLU A 136 0.77 -9.35 10.45
N HIS A 137 0.32 -10.61 10.49
CA HIS A 137 0.69 -11.54 11.58
C HIS A 137 2.20 -11.72 11.73
N CYS A 138 2.94 -11.50 10.66
CA CYS A 138 4.38 -11.71 10.62
C CYS A 138 5.16 -10.82 11.60
N VAL A 139 4.71 -9.57 11.87
CA VAL A 139 5.39 -8.75 12.88
C VAL A 139 5.20 -9.32 14.29
N THR A 140 4.04 -9.92 14.57
CA THR A 140 3.81 -10.64 15.84
C THR A 140 4.71 -11.88 15.95
N GLU A 141 4.83 -12.68 14.88
CA GLU A 141 5.74 -13.83 14.84
C GLU A 141 7.19 -13.41 15.11
N MET A 142 7.65 -12.32 14.49
CA MET A 142 9.01 -11.83 14.64
C MET A 142 9.33 -11.38 16.08
N VAL A 143 8.39 -10.72 16.76
CA VAL A 143 8.64 -10.25 18.14
C VAL A 143 8.39 -11.31 19.21
N THR A 144 7.50 -12.28 18.94
CA THR A 144 7.18 -13.37 19.89
C THR A 144 7.96 -14.66 19.61
N GLN A 145 8.56 -14.77 18.43
CA GLN A 145 9.25 -15.96 17.94
C GLN A 145 8.36 -17.21 17.94
N ARG A 146 7.09 -17.04 17.55
CA ARG A 146 6.09 -18.09 17.47
C ARG A 146 5.61 -18.20 16.02
N ASP A 147 5.51 -19.42 15.52
CA ASP A 147 4.88 -19.72 14.23
C ASP A 147 3.37 -19.85 14.43
N LEU A 148 2.64 -18.80 14.05
CA LEU A 148 1.19 -18.74 14.25
C LEU A 148 0.44 -19.67 13.28
N VAL A 149 0.99 -19.93 12.11
CA VAL A 149 0.39 -20.85 11.13
C VAL A 149 0.52 -22.30 11.60
N ALA A 150 1.69 -22.69 12.12
CA ALA A 150 1.86 -24.00 12.72
C ALA A 150 0.91 -24.20 13.91
N GLU A 151 0.75 -23.18 14.75
CA GLU A 151 -0.18 -23.23 15.89
C GLU A 151 -1.64 -23.30 15.44
N GLN A 152 -2.03 -22.62 14.34
CA GLN A 152 -3.38 -22.77 13.73
C GLN A 152 -3.67 -24.21 13.36
N ILE A 153 -2.70 -24.89 12.74
CA ILE A 153 -2.86 -26.29 12.32
C ILE A 153 -3.01 -27.21 13.52
N ARG A 154 -2.21 -27.00 14.59
CA ARG A 154 -2.28 -27.77 15.84
C ARG A 154 -3.64 -27.65 16.53
N VAL A 155 -4.11 -26.39 16.70
CA VAL A 155 -5.42 -26.13 17.30
C VAL A 155 -6.54 -26.70 16.44
N ALA A 156 -6.45 -26.58 15.13
CA ALA A 156 -7.43 -27.18 14.21
C ALA A 156 -7.43 -28.72 14.25
N ALA A 157 -6.29 -29.35 14.59
CA ALA A 157 -6.19 -30.78 14.85
C ALA A 157 -6.78 -31.19 16.22
N GLY A 158 -7.24 -30.24 17.04
CA GLY A 158 -7.82 -30.47 18.35
C GLY A 158 -6.82 -30.48 19.50
N GLU A 159 -5.57 -30.08 19.25
CA GLU A 159 -4.55 -29.94 20.31
C GLU A 159 -4.82 -28.68 21.14
N PRO A 160 -4.46 -28.67 22.43
CA PRO A 160 -4.45 -27.45 23.22
C PRO A 160 -3.36 -26.50 22.71
N LEU A 161 -3.48 -25.20 23.04
CA LEU A 161 -2.41 -24.22 22.79
C LEU A 161 -1.09 -24.73 23.37
N SER A 162 0.00 -24.60 22.58
CA SER A 162 1.34 -25.04 22.97
C SER A 162 2.01 -24.11 23.98
N PHE A 163 1.40 -22.98 24.31
CA PHE A 163 1.88 -21.95 25.23
C PHE A 163 0.75 -21.26 25.99
N GLY A 164 1.04 -20.84 27.21
CA GLY A 164 0.17 -19.98 28.00
C GLY A 164 0.51 -18.50 27.88
N GLN A 165 -0.26 -17.65 28.55
CA GLN A 165 -0.05 -16.20 28.52
C GLN A 165 1.34 -15.80 29.06
N ASP A 166 1.83 -16.47 30.10
CA ASP A 166 3.11 -16.18 30.73
C ASP A 166 4.33 -16.59 29.86
N ASP A 167 4.11 -17.46 28.88
CA ASP A 167 5.16 -17.89 27.95
C ASP A 167 5.38 -16.90 26.79
N ILE A 168 4.53 -15.87 26.69
CA ILE A 168 4.59 -14.89 25.60
C ILE A 168 5.54 -13.77 25.98
N VAL A 169 6.77 -13.89 25.51
CA VAL A 169 7.81 -12.87 25.65
C VAL A 169 7.98 -12.15 24.32
N ARG A 170 7.87 -10.83 24.33
CA ARG A 170 8.11 -9.99 23.17
C ARG A 170 9.51 -9.42 23.22
N THR A 171 10.25 -9.55 22.13
CA THR A 171 11.64 -9.09 22.03
C THR A 171 11.84 -8.24 20.80
N GLY A 172 12.53 -7.11 20.95
CA GLY A 172 12.86 -6.22 19.85
C GLY A 172 11.66 -5.50 19.27
N HIS A 173 11.79 -5.16 17.99
CA HIS A 173 10.79 -4.42 17.23
C HIS A 173 10.74 -4.94 15.80
N ALA A 174 9.56 -5.18 15.27
CA ALA A 174 9.35 -5.62 13.89
C ALA A 174 8.51 -4.60 13.12
N ILE A 175 8.83 -4.44 11.84
CA ILE A 175 8.11 -3.60 10.88
C ILE A 175 7.83 -4.45 9.64
N GLU A 176 6.59 -4.43 9.17
CA GLU A 176 6.17 -5.00 7.89
C GLU A 176 5.85 -3.87 6.91
N CYS A 177 6.29 -4.01 5.66
CA CYS A 177 5.92 -3.15 4.55
C CYS A 177 5.21 -4.01 3.50
N ARG A 178 3.98 -3.64 3.14
CA ARG A 178 3.24 -4.33 2.06
C ARG A 178 3.72 -3.85 0.71
N ILE A 179 4.34 -4.73 -0.05
CA ILE A 179 4.79 -4.41 -1.40
C ILE A 179 3.67 -4.76 -2.37
N ASN A 180 2.92 -3.73 -2.74
CA ASN A 180 1.81 -3.83 -3.68
C ASN A 180 2.26 -3.37 -5.08
N ALA A 181 1.64 -3.96 -6.11
CA ALA A 181 1.77 -3.52 -7.49
C ALA A 181 0.91 -2.26 -7.72
N GLU A 182 1.41 -1.11 -7.28
CA GLU A 182 0.74 0.20 -7.29
C GLU A 182 1.72 1.32 -7.59
N ASP A 183 1.30 2.28 -8.40
CA ASP A 183 2.06 3.51 -8.65
C ASP A 183 1.71 4.58 -7.61
N ALA A 184 2.54 4.70 -6.59
CA ALA A 184 2.35 5.67 -5.51
C ALA A 184 2.47 7.13 -5.98
N THR A 185 3.13 7.40 -7.12
CA THR A 185 3.25 8.75 -7.70
C THR A 185 1.99 9.17 -8.44
N ARG A 186 1.15 8.21 -8.80
CA ARG A 186 -0.12 8.43 -9.50
C ARG A 186 -1.33 8.06 -8.65
N GLY A 187 -1.28 8.38 -7.35
CA GLY A 187 -2.39 8.15 -6.43
C GLY A 187 -2.63 6.67 -6.13
N PHE A 188 -1.60 5.84 -6.16
CA PHE A 188 -1.67 4.38 -5.92
C PHE A 188 -2.54 3.65 -6.97
N LEU A 189 -2.47 4.10 -8.21
CA LEU A 189 -3.10 3.34 -9.30
C LEU A 189 -2.49 1.92 -9.35
N PRO A 190 -3.33 0.87 -9.45
CA PRO A 190 -2.86 -0.47 -9.67
C PRO A 190 -1.94 -0.58 -10.89
N SER A 191 -0.89 -1.36 -10.77
CA SER A 191 0.11 -1.58 -11.82
C SER A 191 0.20 -3.08 -12.15
N PRO A 192 -0.85 -3.68 -12.75
CA PRO A 192 -0.80 -5.06 -13.22
C PRO A 192 0.24 -5.18 -14.33
N GLY A 193 0.80 -6.37 -14.47
CA GLY A 193 1.80 -6.62 -15.51
C GLY A 193 2.81 -7.69 -15.12
N ARG A 194 3.77 -7.91 -16.01
CA ARG A 194 4.79 -8.93 -15.83
C ARG A 194 5.95 -8.41 -15.00
N ILE A 195 6.30 -9.16 -13.95
CA ILE A 195 7.52 -8.93 -13.17
C ILE A 195 8.70 -9.45 -13.98
N THR A 196 9.50 -8.54 -14.54
CA THR A 196 10.69 -8.92 -15.34
C THR A 196 11.85 -9.36 -14.45
N ARG A 197 11.94 -8.77 -13.24
CA ARG A 197 12.93 -9.13 -12.24
C ARG A 197 12.35 -8.96 -10.84
N LEU A 198 12.56 -9.95 -9.98
CA LEU A 198 12.33 -9.87 -8.54
C LEU A 198 13.56 -10.41 -7.82
N ARG A 199 14.14 -9.60 -6.96
CA ARG A 199 15.22 -10.00 -6.06
C ARG A 199 14.91 -9.54 -4.64
N ALA A 200 14.60 -10.51 -3.78
CA ALA A 200 14.34 -10.26 -2.39
C ALA A 200 15.61 -9.80 -1.65
N PRO A 201 15.49 -8.87 -0.67
CA PRO A 201 16.58 -8.51 0.21
C PRO A 201 16.87 -9.64 1.21
N GLY A 202 18.03 -9.58 1.87
CA GLY A 202 18.43 -10.60 2.83
C GLY A 202 19.24 -10.06 4.01
N GLY A 203 19.77 -10.99 4.80
CA GLY A 203 20.59 -10.70 5.97
C GLY A 203 19.85 -10.83 7.30
N PRO A 204 20.54 -10.65 8.44
CA PRO A 204 19.97 -10.84 9.76
C PRO A 204 18.76 -9.94 10.01
N GLY A 205 17.65 -10.56 10.47
CA GLY A 205 16.41 -9.82 10.78
C GLY A 205 15.68 -9.27 9.55
N VAL A 206 15.85 -9.87 8.37
CA VAL A 206 15.08 -9.58 7.16
C VAL A 206 14.37 -10.86 6.75
N ARG A 207 13.04 -10.75 6.54
CA ARG A 207 12.16 -11.81 6.06
C ARG A 207 11.39 -11.28 4.85
N TRP A 208 11.30 -12.10 3.81
CA TRP A 208 10.47 -11.84 2.64
C TRP A 208 9.43 -12.94 2.49
N ASP A 209 8.16 -12.57 2.57
CA ASP A 209 7.04 -13.46 2.30
C ASP A 209 6.44 -13.04 0.95
N GLY A 210 6.97 -13.59 -0.13
CA GLY A 210 6.58 -13.29 -1.50
C GLY A 210 5.60 -14.30 -2.07
N GLY A 211 4.69 -13.81 -2.92
CA GLY A 211 3.74 -14.64 -3.67
C GLY A 211 4.10 -14.79 -5.15
N TYR A 212 5.15 -14.11 -5.61
CA TYR A 212 5.54 -14.04 -7.02
C TYR A 212 7.05 -14.16 -7.19
N GLU A 213 7.46 -14.57 -8.41
CA GLU A 213 8.85 -14.66 -8.83
C GLU A 213 9.10 -13.87 -10.13
N SER A 214 10.37 -13.78 -10.55
CA SER A 214 10.71 -13.19 -11.86
C SER A 214 10.07 -14.00 -12.98
N GLY A 215 9.33 -13.31 -13.85
CA GLY A 215 8.59 -13.92 -14.96
C GLY A 215 7.10 -14.10 -14.72
N ASP A 216 6.64 -14.00 -13.47
CA ASP A 216 5.23 -14.05 -13.13
C ASP A 216 4.50 -12.77 -13.55
N GLU A 217 3.17 -12.87 -13.61
CA GLU A 217 2.30 -11.77 -14.00
C GLU A 217 1.34 -11.40 -12.85
N ILE A 218 1.31 -10.13 -12.49
CA ILE A 218 0.31 -9.56 -11.57
C ILE A 218 -0.99 -9.38 -12.35
N SER A 219 -1.97 -10.19 -11.97
CA SER A 219 -3.30 -10.17 -12.61
C SER A 219 -4.11 -8.96 -12.17
N GLN A 220 -4.84 -8.36 -13.11
CA GLN A 220 -5.82 -7.31 -12.82
C GLN A 220 -7.09 -7.82 -12.11
N TYR A 221 -7.29 -9.13 -12.00
CA TYR A 221 -8.52 -9.75 -11.46
C TYR A 221 -8.43 -10.11 -9.99
N TYR A 222 -7.23 -10.04 -9.39
CA TYR A 222 -6.97 -10.43 -8.01
C TYR A 222 -6.33 -9.28 -7.23
N ASP A 223 -5.96 -9.56 -5.98
CA ASP A 223 -5.23 -8.64 -5.13
C ASP A 223 -3.84 -8.32 -5.74
N ASN A 224 -3.38 -7.10 -5.53
CA ASN A 224 -2.13 -6.59 -6.09
C ASN A 224 -0.91 -6.76 -5.16
N LEU A 225 -1.04 -7.50 -4.05
CA LEU A 225 0.04 -7.75 -3.10
C LEU A 225 1.11 -8.66 -3.73
N VAL A 226 2.28 -8.11 -4.02
CA VAL A 226 3.45 -8.85 -4.53
C VAL A 226 4.09 -9.68 -3.43
N GLY A 227 4.19 -9.12 -2.25
CA GLY A 227 4.76 -9.76 -1.08
C GLY A 227 4.88 -8.80 0.09
N LYS A 228 5.39 -9.32 1.21
CA LYS A 228 5.61 -8.57 2.45
C LYS A 228 7.08 -8.56 2.77
N LEU A 229 7.62 -7.37 3.01
CA LEU A 229 8.96 -7.21 3.57
C LEU A 229 8.83 -6.99 5.07
N ILE A 230 9.31 -7.94 5.86
CA ILE A 230 9.29 -7.84 7.32
C ILE A 230 10.74 -7.71 7.80
N VAL A 231 10.97 -6.77 8.72
CA VAL A 231 12.25 -6.61 9.39
C VAL A 231 12.08 -6.69 10.89
N TRP A 232 13.10 -7.19 11.56
CA TRP A 232 13.20 -7.23 13.02
C TRP A 232 14.55 -6.67 13.47
N ALA A 233 14.56 -5.92 14.58
CA ALA A 233 15.78 -5.45 15.22
C ALA A 233 15.58 -5.35 16.74
N PRO A 234 16.67 -5.21 17.55
CA PRO A 234 16.56 -5.06 18.99
C PRO A 234 15.77 -3.84 19.47
N ASP A 235 15.71 -2.79 18.66
CA ASP A 235 14.91 -1.58 18.92
C ASP A 235 14.30 -1.00 17.62
N ARG A 236 13.32 -0.11 17.79
CA ARG A 236 12.59 0.50 16.68
C ARG A 236 13.47 1.30 15.72
N GLY A 237 14.41 2.09 16.25
CA GLY A 237 15.29 2.90 15.40
C GLY A 237 16.16 2.03 14.49
N GLN A 238 16.64 0.89 14.99
CA GLN A 238 17.35 -0.10 14.19
C GLN A 238 16.43 -0.81 13.20
N ALA A 239 15.17 -1.11 13.59
CA ALA A 239 14.19 -1.72 12.70
C ALA A 239 13.86 -0.79 11.51
N VAL A 240 13.62 0.50 11.75
CA VAL A 240 13.41 1.50 10.69
C VAL A 240 14.59 1.57 9.73
N ARG A 241 15.82 1.69 10.25
CA ARG A 241 17.02 1.71 9.39
C ARG A 241 17.19 0.43 8.58
N ARG A 242 16.85 -0.72 9.17
CA ARG A 242 16.87 -2.02 8.48
C ARG A 242 15.81 -2.12 7.40
N ALA A 243 14.60 -1.61 7.65
CA ALA A 243 13.54 -1.54 6.66
C ALA A 243 13.95 -0.69 5.45
N VAL A 244 14.46 0.52 5.70
CA VAL A 244 14.97 1.40 4.63
C VAL A 244 16.07 0.72 3.82
N ARG A 245 17.06 0.09 4.47
CA ARG A 245 18.11 -0.65 3.75
C ARG A 245 17.53 -1.80 2.92
N ALA A 246 16.64 -2.59 3.50
CA ALA A 246 16.06 -3.73 2.82
C ALA A 246 15.16 -3.31 1.64
N LEU A 247 14.43 -2.19 1.75
CA LEU A 247 13.66 -1.61 0.64
C LEU A 247 14.56 -1.14 -0.51
N HIS A 248 15.74 -0.57 -0.21
CA HIS A 248 16.73 -0.21 -1.26
C HIS A 248 17.36 -1.43 -1.94
N GLU A 249 17.45 -2.56 -1.25
CA GLU A 249 17.98 -3.81 -1.80
C GLU A 249 16.93 -4.63 -2.56
N LEU A 250 15.64 -4.42 -2.26
CA LEU A 250 14.53 -5.09 -2.93
C LEU A 250 14.39 -4.57 -4.36
N GLN A 251 14.54 -5.46 -5.33
CA GLN A 251 14.39 -5.14 -6.75
C GLN A 251 13.12 -5.78 -7.28
N VAL A 252 12.22 -4.94 -7.80
CA VAL A 252 11.02 -5.37 -8.53
C VAL A 252 10.94 -4.52 -9.79
N GLU A 253 11.09 -5.15 -10.95
CA GLU A 253 11.11 -4.50 -12.26
C GLU A 253 9.96 -5.01 -13.13
N GLY A 254 9.48 -4.17 -14.05
CA GLY A 254 8.37 -4.48 -14.95
C GLY A 254 7.01 -3.97 -14.48
N ILE A 255 6.88 -3.60 -13.21
CA ILE A 255 5.68 -3.02 -12.60
C ILE A 255 6.06 -1.88 -11.66
N HIS A 256 5.12 -0.97 -11.38
CA HIS A 256 5.27 -0.01 -10.29
C HIS A 256 4.91 -0.66 -8.95
N THR A 257 5.58 -0.22 -7.88
CA THR A 257 5.33 -0.74 -6.53
C THR A 257 5.23 0.35 -5.48
N THR A 258 4.73 0.00 -4.30
CA THR A 258 4.66 0.88 -3.12
C THR A 258 6.02 1.18 -2.47
N ILE A 259 7.14 0.61 -2.94
CA ILE A 259 8.48 0.83 -2.38
C ILE A 259 8.82 2.33 -2.20
N PRO A 260 8.61 3.23 -3.19
CA PRO A 260 8.90 4.64 -3.02
C PRO A 260 8.08 5.31 -1.90
N ALA A 261 6.81 4.91 -1.74
CA ALA A 261 5.98 5.40 -0.65
C ALA A 261 6.52 4.94 0.72
N HIS A 262 6.89 3.67 0.86
CA HIS A 262 7.46 3.15 2.11
C HIS A 262 8.75 3.88 2.51
N LEU A 263 9.64 4.15 1.56
CA LEU A 263 10.87 4.91 1.83
C LEU A 263 10.57 6.33 2.31
N ALA A 264 9.61 7.01 1.68
CA ALA A 264 9.18 8.35 2.08
C ALA A 264 8.54 8.35 3.48
N LEU A 265 7.64 7.40 3.77
CA LEU A 265 6.95 7.28 5.05
C LEU A 265 7.91 6.94 6.20
N LEU A 266 8.78 5.93 6.02
CA LEU A 266 9.76 5.52 7.04
C LEU A 266 10.80 6.62 7.33
N GLY A 267 11.11 7.46 6.36
CA GLY A 267 12.00 8.62 6.51
C GLY A 267 11.35 9.85 7.13
N HIS A 268 10.02 9.88 7.28
CA HIS A 268 9.31 11.05 7.78
C HIS A 268 9.46 11.22 9.30
N PRO A 269 9.67 12.46 9.80
CA PRO A 269 9.81 12.72 11.24
C PRO A 269 8.64 12.22 12.09
N ASP A 270 7.40 12.35 11.61
CA ASP A 270 6.21 11.92 12.35
C ASP A 270 6.15 10.41 12.51
N PHE A 271 6.56 9.64 11.48
CA PHE A 271 6.73 8.20 11.63
C PHE A 271 7.80 7.89 12.68
N GLY A 272 8.94 8.60 12.61
CA GLY A 272 10.01 8.47 13.60
C GLY A 272 9.53 8.71 15.03
N ALA A 273 8.75 9.75 15.23
CA ALA A 273 8.17 10.15 16.52
C ALA A 273 6.96 9.30 16.96
N GLY A 274 6.32 8.56 16.04
CA GLY A 274 5.09 7.80 16.32
C GLY A 274 3.88 8.68 16.60
N THR A 275 3.82 9.85 15.98
CA THR A 275 2.71 10.82 16.12
C THR A 275 1.66 10.70 15.03
N HIS A 276 1.87 9.79 14.08
CA HIS A 276 0.97 9.54 12.98
C HIS A 276 -0.35 8.88 13.44
N SER A 277 -1.44 9.21 12.74
CA SER A 277 -2.77 8.65 12.93
C SER A 277 -3.21 7.89 11.67
N THR A 278 -4.38 7.26 11.72
CA THR A 278 -4.97 6.59 10.53
C THR A 278 -5.20 7.50 9.34
N LYS A 279 -5.24 8.82 9.58
CA LYS A 279 -5.47 9.85 8.55
C LYS A 279 -4.19 10.50 8.03
N TRP A 280 -3.07 10.22 8.68
CA TRP A 280 -1.80 10.90 8.44
C TRP A 280 -1.37 10.89 6.97
N VAL A 281 -1.44 9.73 6.30
CA VAL A 281 -1.00 9.58 4.91
C VAL A 281 -1.88 10.37 3.94
N GLU A 282 -3.18 10.53 4.24
CA GLU A 282 -4.14 11.17 3.33
C GLU A 282 -4.37 12.65 3.61
N GLU A 283 -4.38 13.03 4.90
CA GLU A 283 -4.77 14.39 5.30
C GLU A 283 -3.55 15.28 5.60
N ASP A 284 -2.42 14.69 6.07
CA ASP A 284 -1.29 15.47 6.55
C ASP A 284 -0.09 15.47 5.57
N LEU A 285 -0.03 14.52 4.59
CA LEU A 285 1.12 14.38 3.71
C LEU A 285 0.78 14.68 2.24
N ASP A 286 1.66 15.44 1.59
CA ASP A 286 1.80 15.38 0.14
C ASP A 286 2.81 14.27 -0.23
N LEU A 287 2.32 13.04 -0.29
CA LEU A 287 3.18 11.88 -0.53
C LEU A 287 3.82 11.90 -1.91
N THR A 288 3.17 12.49 -2.92
CA THR A 288 3.74 12.64 -4.26
C THR A 288 4.96 13.55 -4.23
N ALA A 289 4.87 14.71 -3.55
CA ALA A 289 6.00 15.60 -3.37
C ALA A 289 7.13 14.96 -2.53
N LEU A 290 6.79 14.21 -1.48
CA LEU A 290 7.76 13.48 -0.65
C LEU A 290 8.52 12.41 -1.45
N ILE A 291 7.82 11.63 -2.28
CA ILE A 291 8.43 10.63 -3.15
C ILE A 291 9.36 11.33 -4.16
N ALA A 292 8.93 12.42 -4.78
CA ALA A 292 9.74 13.17 -5.74
C ALA A 292 11.00 13.78 -5.08
N ALA A 293 10.91 14.23 -3.84
CA ALA A 293 12.05 14.78 -3.10
C ALA A 293 13.06 13.72 -2.64
N GLY A 294 12.59 12.50 -2.29
CA GLY A 294 13.43 11.37 -1.85
C GLY A 294 13.87 10.43 -2.98
N GLY A 295 13.19 10.49 -4.08
CA GLY A 295 13.26 9.51 -5.14
C GLY A 295 14.17 9.85 -6.30
N SER A 296 15.48 9.97 -6.05
CA SER A 296 16.48 9.80 -7.11
C SER A 296 17.11 8.39 -7.13
N ALA A 297 16.40 7.39 -6.61
CA ALA A 297 16.78 5.99 -6.80
C ALA A 297 15.91 5.43 -7.94
N GLY A 298 16.45 5.55 -9.17
CA GLY A 298 15.79 5.25 -10.43
C GLY A 298 15.04 3.90 -10.45
N VAL A 299 13.78 4.00 -10.76
CA VAL A 299 13.12 3.04 -11.62
C VAL A 299 12.85 3.82 -12.91
N GLU A 300 13.79 3.81 -13.84
CA GLU A 300 13.45 4.10 -15.22
C GLU A 300 12.38 3.08 -15.62
N ALA A 301 11.23 3.58 -16.04
CA ALA A 301 10.22 2.75 -16.71
C ALA A 301 10.93 1.99 -17.84
N PRO A 302 10.59 0.72 -18.09
CA PRO A 302 11.14 0.03 -19.23
C PRO A 302 10.75 0.84 -20.47
N VAL A 303 11.74 1.47 -21.07
CA VAL A 303 11.67 1.89 -22.47
C VAL A 303 11.43 0.62 -23.24
N ASP A 304 10.41 0.62 -24.08
CA ASP A 304 10.05 -0.47 -24.99
C ASP A 304 11.33 -0.89 -25.73
N ASP A 305 11.98 -1.95 -25.22
CA ASP A 305 13.22 -2.49 -25.77
C ASP A 305 12.88 -3.29 -27.04
N ALA A 306 12.72 -2.55 -28.11
CA ALA A 306 13.19 -3.12 -29.37
C ALA A 306 14.70 -3.36 -29.17
N PRO A 307 15.23 -4.58 -29.39
CA PRO A 307 16.61 -4.86 -29.10
C PRO A 307 17.49 -3.85 -29.84
N ASP A 308 18.22 -3.02 -29.09
CA ASP A 308 19.18 -2.09 -29.64
C ASP A 308 20.07 -2.87 -30.64
N ALA A 309 20.11 -2.41 -31.88
CA ALA A 309 20.94 -3.02 -32.88
C ALA A 309 22.39 -2.97 -32.38
N LEU A 310 22.91 -4.12 -31.99
CA LEU A 310 24.30 -4.21 -31.52
C LEU A 310 25.24 -3.97 -32.70
N VAL A 311 26.08 -2.95 -32.58
CA VAL A 311 27.13 -2.62 -33.57
C VAL A 311 28.41 -3.32 -33.16
N GLU A 312 29.02 -4.05 -34.13
CA GLU A 312 30.32 -4.67 -33.92
C GLU A 312 31.40 -3.61 -33.86
N ARG A 313 32.14 -3.55 -32.75
CA ARG A 313 33.31 -2.70 -32.57
C ARG A 313 34.54 -3.54 -32.25
N THR A 314 35.63 -3.24 -32.93
CA THR A 314 36.92 -3.87 -32.68
C THR A 314 37.80 -2.91 -31.89
N VAL A 315 38.18 -3.32 -30.67
CA VAL A 315 39.01 -2.51 -29.78
C VAL A 315 40.37 -3.18 -29.58
N PRO A 316 41.51 -2.49 -29.83
CA PRO A 316 42.84 -3.01 -29.49
C PRO A 316 43.02 -2.94 -27.96
N VAL A 317 43.26 -4.09 -27.33
CA VAL A 317 43.52 -4.24 -25.88
C VAL A 317 44.93 -4.77 -25.69
N GLU A 318 45.71 -4.13 -24.80
CA GLU A 318 47.03 -4.60 -24.44
C GLU A 318 47.00 -5.27 -23.05
N VAL A 319 47.44 -6.52 -22.97
CA VAL A 319 47.55 -7.28 -21.73
C VAL A 319 48.95 -7.82 -21.60
N ASN A 320 49.67 -7.43 -20.56
CA ASN A 320 51.05 -7.83 -20.29
C ASN A 320 52.00 -7.61 -21.48
N GLY A 321 51.88 -6.45 -22.16
CA GLY A 321 52.71 -6.07 -23.30
C GLY A 321 52.36 -6.77 -24.61
N LYS A 322 51.31 -7.60 -24.65
CA LYS A 322 50.78 -8.20 -25.89
C LYS A 322 49.50 -7.52 -26.30
N ARG A 323 49.40 -7.14 -27.57
CA ARG A 323 48.18 -6.53 -28.14
C ARG A 323 47.28 -7.61 -28.72
N PHE A 324 45.99 -7.48 -28.32
CA PHE A 324 44.90 -8.31 -28.79
C PHE A 324 43.89 -7.40 -29.51
N SER A 325 43.26 -7.92 -30.54
CA SER A 325 42.11 -7.29 -31.19
C SER A 325 40.84 -7.98 -30.69
N VAL A 326 40.05 -7.29 -29.85
CA VAL A 326 38.84 -7.82 -29.26
C VAL A 326 37.62 -7.28 -30.00
N ARG A 327 36.80 -8.18 -30.55
CA ARG A 327 35.49 -7.81 -31.13
C ARG A 327 34.45 -7.82 -30.05
N MET A 328 33.68 -6.74 -29.92
CA MET A 328 32.59 -6.57 -28.98
C MET A 328 31.37 -6.06 -29.73
N TRP A 329 30.20 -6.54 -29.31
CA TRP A 329 28.92 -6.03 -29.78
C TRP A 329 28.37 -5.13 -28.70
N LEU A 330 28.26 -3.84 -28.99
CA LEU A 330 27.82 -2.80 -28.04
C LEU A 330 26.59 -2.09 -28.62
N PRO A 331 25.66 -1.61 -27.74
CA PRO A 331 24.60 -0.71 -28.18
C PRO A 331 25.15 0.49 -28.92
N ASP A 332 24.49 0.97 -29.97
CA ASP A 332 24.93 2.11 -30.77
C ASP A 332 24.75 3.45 -30.02
N ALA A 333 25.54 3.63 -28.95
CA ALA A 333 25.56 4.87 -28.20
C ALA A 333 26.44 5.89 -28.94
N PRO A 334 26.01 7.14 -29.15
CA PRO A 334 26.82 8.17 -29.80
C PRO A 334 28.06 8.46 -28.97
N VAL A 335 29.24 8.27 -29.56
CA VAL A 335 30.53 8.60 -28.94
C VAL A 335 30.61 10.11 -28.76
N ALA A 336 30.64 10.58 -27.51
CA ALA A 336 30.93 11.97 -27.21
C ALA A 336 32.34 12.31 -27.68
N PRO A 337 32.57 13.32 -28.56
CA PRO A 337 33.90 13.75 -28.94
C PRO A 337 34.61 14.36 -27.73
N ALA A 338 35.92 14.03 -27.61
CA ALA A 338 36.79 14.56 -26.56
C ALA A 338 36.74 16.10 -26.54
N ALA A 339 36.58 16.66 -25.35
CA ALA A 339 36.43 18.09 -25.11
C ALA A 339 37.63 18.90 -25.56
N GLY A 340 37.43 19.71 -26.60
CA GLY A 340 38.24 20.91 -26.89
C GLY A 340 37.61 22.13 -26.19
N PRO A 341 38.36 23.23 -25.99
CA PRO A 341 37.93 24.32 -25.11
C PRO A 341 36.67 25.01 -25.63
N ALA A 342 35.73 25.19 -24.71
CA ALA A 342 34.40 25.68 -24.93
C ALA A 342 34.36 27.11 -25.49
N ARG A 343 33.73 27.28 -26.65
CA ARG A 343 33.12 28.57 -27.09
C ARG A 343 31.62 28.47 -26.72
N ALA A 344 31.17 29.42 -25.91
CA ALA A 344 29.79 29.58 -25.55
C ALA A 344 28.89 29.66 -26.79
N ARG A 345 27.95 28.73 -26.93
CA ARG A 345 26.84 28.80 -27.87
C ARG A 345 25.55 29.12 -27.14
N PRO A 346 24.61 29.84 -27.78
CA PRO A 346 23.35 30.21 -27.15
C PRO A 346 22.55 28.97 -26.78
N ARG A 347 21.93 29.07 -25.61
CA ARG A 347 21.01 28.09 -25.05
C ARG A 347 19.92 27.75 -26.06
N PRO A 348 19.72 26.49 -26.45
CA PRO A 348 18.48 26.10 -27.09
C PRO A 348 17.36 26.21 -26.07
N THR A 349 16.31 26.91 -26.41
CA THR A 349 15.03 26.82 -25.73
C THR A 349 14.66 25.36 -25.59
N ALA A 350 14.28 24.97 -24.37
CA ALA A 350 13.79 23.64 -24.05
C ALA A 350 12.68 23.28 -25.06
N SER A 351 12.98 22.31 -25.92
CA SER A 351 11.92 21.57 -26.56
C SER A 351 11.34 20.69 -25.46
N SER A 352 10.19 21.12 -24.97
CA SER A 352 9.27 20.28 -24.23
C SER A 352 9.15 18.97 -24.99
N GLY A 353 9.54 17.87 -24.34
CA GLY A 353 9.16 16.54 -24.78
C GLY A 353 7.64 16.56 -25.02
N SER A 354 7.24 16.09 -26.17
CA SER A 354 5.86 15.90 -26.53
C SER A 354 5.22 14.87 -25.59
N GLY A 355 4.71 15.33 -24.44
CA GLY A 355 3.49 14.79 -23.94
C GLY A 355 2.47 15.09 -25.03
N GLY A 356 1.91 14.07 -25.66
CA GLY A 356 0.81 14.25 -26.58
C GLY A 356 -0.19 15.16 -25.87
N ALA A 357 -0.57 16.27 -26.51
CA ALA A 357 -1.76 16.98 -26.14
C ALA A 357 -2.87 15.92 -26.22
N GLY A 358 -3.40 15.51 -25.07
CA GLY A 358 -4.50 14.55 -25.02
C GLY A 358 -5.58 15.11 -25.92
N ASP A 359 -6.14 14.28 -26.76
CA ASP A 359 -7.28 14.63 -27.64
C ASP A 359 -8.55 14.95 -26.83
N GLY A 360 -8.44 15.25 -25.53
CA GLY A 360 -9.53 15.46 -24.60
C GLY A 360 -10.26 14.18 -24.19
N THR A 361 -9.79 13.03 -24.63
CA THR A 361 -10.44 11.74 -24.34
C THR A 361 -9.96 11.18 -23.00
N VAL A 362 -10.87 10.99 -22.05
CA VAL A 362 -10.63 10.31 -20.78
C VAL A 362 -10.91 8.83 -20.97
N THR A 363 -9.87 7.98 -20.79
CA THR A 363 -9.98 6.53 -20.99
C THR A 363 -9.81 5.74 -19.69
N ALA A 364 -10.36 4.51 -19.67
CA ALA A 364 -10.13 3.60 -18.55
C ALA A 364 -8.68 3.08 -18.57
N PRO A 365 -7.90 3.26 -17.49
CA PRO A 365 -6.53 2.76 -17.42
C PRO A 365 -6.46 1.24 -17.26
N MET A 366 -7.55 0.63 -16.81
CA MET A 366 -7.66 -0.81 -16.54
C MET A 366 -9.11 -1.26 -16.53
N GLN A 367 -9.32 -2.58 -16.51
CA GLN A 367 -10.66 -3.13 -16.34
C GLN A 367 -11.20 -2.84 -14.93
N GLY A 368 -12.47 -2.49 -14.83
CA GLY A 368 -13.14 -2.25 -13.56
C GLY A 368 -14.61 -1.93 -13.73
N THR A 369 -15.26 -1.56 -12.64
CA THR A 369 -16.65 -1.14 -12.62
C THR A 369 -16.74 0.35 -12.28
N ILE A 370 -17.52 1.12 -13.04
CA ILE A 370 -17.77 2.52 -12.72
C ILE A 370 -18.65 2.59 -11.47
N VAL A 371 -18.11 3.12 -10.38
CA VAL A 371 -18.84 3.29 -9.13
C VAL A 371 -19.65 4.58 -9.16
N LYS A 372 -19.04 5.64 -9.68
CA LYS A 372 -19.65 6.97 -9.70
C LYS A 372 -19.15 7.80 -10.86
N VAL A 373 -20.06 8.54 -11.49
CA VAL A 373 -19.73 9.62 -12.41
C VAL A 373 -19.88 10.94 -11.67
N LEU A 374 -18.84 11.78 -11.70
CA LEU A 374 -18.73 13.00 -10.89
C LEU A 374 -19.03 14.26 -11.67
N VAL A 375 -19.11 14.15 -13.01
CA VAL A 375 -19.36 15.28 -13.94
C VAL A 375 -20.50 14.97 -14.89
N ALA A 376 -21.09 16.00 -15.44
CA ALA A 376 -22.14 15.91 -16.49
C ALA A 376 -21.66 16.63 -17.75
N PRO A 377 -22.25 16.30 -18.93
CA PRO A 377 -22.02 17.07 -20.15
C PRO A 377 -22.33 18.55 -19.93
N GLY A 378 -21.40 19.42 -20.30
CA GLY A 378 -21.45 20.86 -20.08
C GLY A 378 -20.71 21.37 -18.85
N ASP A 379 -20.24 20.51 -17.96
CA ASP A 379 -19.43 20.90 -16.80
C ASP A 379 -18.02 21.32 -17.23
N ALA A 380 -17.51 22.40 -16.62
CA ALA A 380 -16.11 22.80 -16.76
C ALA A 380 -15.25 21.98 -15.78
N VAL A 381 -14.12 21.47 -16.26
CA VAL A 381 -13.15 20.68 -15.46
C VAL A 381 -11.76 21.25 -15.60
N GLU A 382 -10.98 21.14 -14.51
CA GLU A 382 -9.58 21.51 -14.46
C GLU A 382 -8.68 20.26 -14.59
N VAL A 383 -7.41 20.45 -14.98
CA VAL A 383 -6.43 19.37 -15.01
C VAL A 383 -6.28 18.77 -13.60
N GLY A 384 -6.38 17.45 -13.50
CA GLY A 384 -6.31 16.72 -12.23
C GLY A 384 -7.65 16.62 -11.49
N GLN A 385 -8.71 17.27 -11.95
CA GLN A 385 -10.04 17.12 -11.35
C GLN A 385 -10.61 15.74 -11.63
N ALA A 386 -11.18 15.11 -10.60
CA ALA A 386 -11.81 13.79 -10.72
C ALA A 386 -13.08 13.87 -11.58
N VAL A 387 -13.15 13.06 -12.62
CA VAL A 387 -14.27 12.96 -13.57
C VAL A 387 -15.21 11.82 -13.19
N LEU A 388 -14.66 10.69 -12.78
CA LEU A 388 -15.41 9.52 -12.34
C LEU A 388 -14.61 8.64 -11.39
N VAL A 389 -15.28 7.67 -10.77
CA VAL A 389 -14.66 6.70 -9.84
C VAL A 389 -14.79 5.31 -10.44
N LEU A 390 -13.64 4.65 -10.64
CA LEU A 390 -13.53 3.29 -11.14
C LEU A 390 -13.14 2.36 -9.98
N GLU A 391 -13.92 1.33 -9.70
CA GLU A 391 -13.53 0.24 -8.81
C GLU A 391 -12.78 -0.82 -9.62
N ALA A 392 -11.52 -1.05 -9.25
CA ALA A 392 -10.68 -2.11 -9.81
C ALA A 392 -9.82 -2.70 -8.69
N MET A 393 -9.59 -4.02 -8.68
CA MET A 393 -8.76 -4.72 -7.69
C MET A 393 -9.17 -4.39 -6.23
N LYS A 394 -10.50 -4.30 -5.95
CA LYS A 394 -11.09 -3.93 -4.65
C LYS A 394 -10.81 -2.50 -4.17
N MET A 395 -10.34 -1.64 -5.07
CA MET A 395 -10.01 -0.24 -4.78
C MET A 395 -10.85 0.70 -5.62
N GLU A 396 -11.31 1.80 -5.02
CA GLU A 396 -11.92 2.90 -5.73
C GLU A 396 -10.83 3.87 -6.22
N ASN A 397 -10.70 4.02 -7.52
CA ASN A 397 -9.72 4.88 -8.16
C ASN A 397 -10.40 6.06 -8.82
N HIS A 398 -9.96 7.28 -8.52
CA HIS A 398 -10.42 8.46 -9.22
C HIS A 398 -9.74 8.53 -10.57
N ILE A 399 -10.53 8.63 -11.63
CA ILE A 399 -10.05 8.93 -12.97
C ILE A 399 -10.19 10.44 -13.17
N ASN A 400 -9.05 11.08 -13.38
CA ASN A 400 -8.95 12.52 -13.41
C ASN A 400 -8.85 13.04 -14.84
N ALA A 401 -9.28 14.28 -15.06
CA ALA A 401 -9.11 14.99 -16.31
C ALA A 401 -7.61 15.25 -16.57
N GLU A 402 -7.11 14.85 -17.73
CA GLU A 402 -5.74 15.13 -18.17
C GLU A 402 -5.59 16.52 -18.80
N THR A 403 -6.71 17.09 -19.26
CA THR A 403 -6.80 18.42 -19.85
C THR A 403 -7.91 19.22 -19.18
N ALA A 404 -7.73 20.54 -19.07
CA ALA A 404 -8.81 21.45 -18.68
C ALA A 404 -9.70 21.71 -19.88
N GLY A 405 -11.02 21.81 -19.65
CA GLY A 405 -11.99 22.07 -20.72
C GLY A 405 -13.42 21.89 -20.25
N THR A 406 -14.33 21.70 -21.19
CA THR A 406 -15.73 21.41 -20.92
C THR A 406 -16.04 19.96 -21.26
N VAL A 407 -16.73 19.25 -20.41
CA VAL A 407 -17.15 17.86 -20.67
C VAL A 407 -18.16 17.86 -21.83
N ALA A 408 -17.75 17.35 -22.99
CA ALA A 408 -18.60 17.23 -24.15
C ALA A 408 -19.55 16.03 -24.05
N GLU A 409 -19.03 14.90 -23.58
CA GLU A 409 -19.79 13.63 -23.49
C GLU A 409 -19.30 12.79 -22.33
N VAL A 410 -20.20 12.09 -21.66
CA VAL A 410 -19.92 11.00 -20.71
C VAL A 410 -20.53 9.72 -21.30
N ARG A 411 -19.69 8.69 -21.54
CA ARG A 411 -20.06 7.46 -22.26
C ARG A 411 -20.39 6.28 -21.36
N VAL A 412 -20.28 6.46 -20.04
CA VAL A 412 -20.48 5.40 -19.06
C VAL A 412 -21.41 5.86 -17.94
N ALA A 413 -22.05 4.91 -17.29
CA ALA A 413 -22.89 5.13 -16.12
C ALA A 413 -22.38 4.33 -14.92
N ALA A 414 -22.83 4.70 -13.71
CA ALA A 414 -22.53 3.91 -12.51
C ALA A 414 -23.09 2.48 -12.66
N GLY A 415 -22.24 1.48 -12.39
CA GLY A 415 -22.53 0.06 -12.58
C GLY A 415 -22.00 -0.54 -13.88
N ASP A 416 -21.53 0.27 -14.83
CA ASP A 416 -20.95 -0.23 -16.08
C ASP A 416 -19.57 -0.86 -15.83
N THR A 417 -19.32 -1.98 -16.50
CA THR A 417 -18.00 -2.62 -16.54
C THR A 417 -17.26 -2.11 -17.78
N VAL A 418 -16.02 -1.66 -17.58
CA VAL A 418 -15.15 -1.10 -18.62
C VAL A 418 -13.84 -1.87 -18.70
N GLY A 419 -13.24 -1.92 -19.89
CA GLY A 419 -11.93 -2.49 -20.16
C GLY A 419 -10.85 -1.42 -20.34
N PRO A 420 -9.55 -1.82 -20.32
CA PRO A 420 -8.45 -0.90 -20.60
C PRO A 420 -8.60 -0.21 -21.94
N GLY A 421 -8.51 1.12 -21.96
CA GLY A 421 -8.63 1.94 -23.19
C GLY A 421 -10.07 2.30 -23.57
N ASP A 422 -11.10 1.82 -22.87
CA ASP A 422 -12.47 2.23 -23.12
C ASP A 422 -12.62 3.72 -22.83
N VAL A 423 -13.30 4.43 -23.73
CA VAL A 423 -13.56 5.88 -23.59
C VAL A 423 -14.65 6.11 -22.56
N LEU A 424 -14.35 6.84 -21.51
CA LEU A 424 -15.23 7.12 -20.38
C LEU A 424 -15.92 8.48 -20.52
N ALA A 425 -15.16 9.51 -20.91
CA ALA A 425 -15.65 10.86 -21.15
C ALA A 425 -14.78 11.56 -22.21
N VAL A 426 -15.33 12.63 -22.79
CA VAL A 426 -14.64 13.51 -23.73
C VAL A 426 -14.70 14.94 -23.19
N ILE A 427 -13.55 15.62 -23.16
CA ILE A 427 -13.36 17.00 -22.72
C ILE A 427 -12.90 17.81 -23.92
N GLU A 428 -13.57 18.93 -24.21
CA GLU A 428 -13.25 19.88 -25.29
C GLU A 428 -12.76 21.23 -24.75
#